data_3ac8e97255e8c3071893e835b32c6485
#
_entry.id   3ac8e97255e8c3071893e835b32c6485
#
_cell.length_a   1.000
_cell.length_b   1.000
_cell.length_c   1.000
_cell.angle_alpha   90.00
_cell.angle_beta   90.00
_cell.angle_gamma   90.00
#
_symmetry.space_group_name_H-M   'P 1'
#
loop_
_entity.id
_entity.type
_entity.pdbx_description
1 polymer ?
#
loop_
_entity_poly.entity_id
_entity_poly.type
_entity_poly.pdbx_seq_one_letter_code
_entity_poly.pdbx_strand_id
1 'polypeptide(L)'
;QALVSLTSGEIESQAVGILGSYAKYSSFFGAIIVNLLLYGIIGVFLGVLLNKIKSSRYTIRSIFSSVVSYVIFLVITVVLIMINTLPGQNVSLQPISLAFLILPHVAYGFIFSSFFEKFRKYKNSLSSIAEPKTPENENLTKKQQTTAITAEVDYKKRALLRAILVSAVALPLMYFGLNRIFSGSGQQQQQQIPSSSSVSQIPQLKSRTIPPGFEGPKMTPLLDAEVTPTYLFYRIDKNTIVPVVNAKQWVLTVKGLVNTPLNINYDEIKSMDSVEQFATLTCISNKIGGDLVSTALWKGVPLKDLLARAKVKQGAKYIVFRCSDGYDVGIPLESGLMDGTILAYDMNNQPLTNDHGYPIRAIVPGFYGMMNPKWITEIDLVDKTYEGFWQRKGWSNKKNENIYSFIVTPGNQEIKKRFPNLVNENFAVDKTSPIAGVAFAGDRGISKIEVSSDGGNTWKSATIKDPLSNYTWVLWTSGFTPKVGGDYKIVVRATDKTGQVQTSQFEDPFPDGASGYNMINAKV
;
A
#
# COMPACT_ATOMS: atom_id res chain seq x y z
N GLN A 1 0.53 -12.45 -1.62
CA GLN A 1 0.48 -12.28 -0.16
C GLN A 1 1.64 -12.99 0.54
N ALA A 2 1.86 -14.29 0.27
CA ALA A 2 2.95 -15.05 0.88
C ALA A 2 4.34 -14.46 0.59
N LEU A 3 4.59 -13.91 -0.60
CA LEU A 3 5.85 -13.24 -0.94
C LEU A 3 6.06 -11.95 -0.14
N VAL A 4 5.01 -11.15 0.05
CA VAL A 4 5.07 -9.93 0.87
C VAL A 4 5.31 -10.27 2.35
N SER A 5 4.76 -11.38 2.85
CA SER A 5 4.99 -11.82 4.22
C SER A 5 6.43 -12.32 4.48
N LEU A 6 7.18 -12.67 3.43
CA LEU A 6 8.57 -13.10 3.52
C LEU A 6 9.59 -11.96 3.39
N THR A 7 9.16 -10.76 2.97
CA THR A 7 10.06 -9.60 2.89
C THR A 7 10.28 -8.98 4.27
N SER A 8 11.50 -8.50 4.54
CA SER A 8 11.79 -7.75 5.76
C SER A 8 11.13 -6.36 5.73
N GLY A 9 10.83 -5.78 6.91
CA GLY A 9 10.30 -4.43 7.01
C GLY A 9 11.20 -3.38 6.36
N GLU A 10 12.51 -3.59 6.37
CA GLU A 10 13.50 -2.72 5.72
C GLU A 10 13.33 -2.69 4.19
N ILE A 11 13.21 -3.86 3.54
CA ILE A 11 12.96 -3.93 2.08
C ILE A 11 11.63 -3.27 1.73
N GLU A 12 10.59 -3.50 2.52
CA GLU A 12 9.29 -2.88 2.32
C GLU A 12 9.35 -1.35 2.51
N SER A 13 10.10 -0.87 3.51
CA SER A 13 10.35 0.56 3.73
C SER A 13 11.05 1.20 2.53
N GLN A 14 12.12 0.58 2.01
CA GLN A 14 12.82 1.06 0.83
C GLN A 14 11.91 1.09 -0.40
N ALA A 15 11.12 0.04 -0.62
CA ALA A 15 10.16 -0.02 -1.72
C ALA A 15 9.10 1.09 -1.63
N VAL A 16 8.52 1.31 -0.44
CA VAL A 16 7.56 2.40 -0.21
C VAL A 16 8.25 3.76 -0.36
N GLY A 17 9.48 3.90 0.12
CA GLY A 17 10.27 5.11 0.02
C GLY A 17 10.65 5.52 -1.41
N ILE A 18 10.83 4.55 -2.32
CA ILE A 18 11.16 4.80 -3.74
C ILE A 18 9.89 4.96 -4.57
N LEU A 19 8.85 4.17 -4.30
CA LEU A 19 7.69 3.99 -5.16
C LEU A 19 6.41 4.61 -4.58
N GLY A 20 6.43 5.09 -3.32
CA GLY A 20 5.26 5.64 -2.65
C GLY A 20 4.08 4.67 -2.68
N SER A 21 2.91 5.16 -3.02
CA SER A 21 1.70 4.35 -3.19
C SER A 21 1.80 3.27 -4.30
N TYR A 22 2.77 3.41 -5.22
CA TYR A 22 3.04 2.42 -6.27
C TYR A 22 3.81 1.19 -5.79
N ALA A 23 4.40 1.19 -4.59
CA ALA A 23 5.08 0.03 -4.02
C ALA A 23 4.20 -1.24 -4.03
N LYS A 24 2.90 -1.08 -3.85
CA LYS A 24 1.89 -2.13 -3.95
C LYS A 24 1.85 -2.79 -5.34
N TYR A 25 1.95 -2.02 -6.41
CA TYR A 25 1.95 -2.53 -7.77
C TYR A 25 3.26 -3.21 -8.13
N SER A 26 4.39 -2.71 -7.63
CA SER A 26 5.70 -3.35 -7.84
C SER A 26 5.77 -4.73 -7.19
N SER A 27 5.20 -4.90 -6.00
CA SER A 27 5.07 -6.22 -5.34
C SER A 27 4.21 -7.18 -6.16
N PHE A 28 3.14 -6.67 -6.79
CA PHE A 28 2.30 -7.45 -7.71
C PHE A 28 3.07 -7.90 -8.96
N PHE A 29 3.80 -6.98 -9.61
CA PHE A 29 4.65 -7.31 -10.77
C PHE A 29 5.78 -8.27 -10.39
N GLY A 30 6.40 -8.09 -9.22
CA GLY A 30 7.38 -9.02 -8.67
C GLY A 30 6.81 -10.43 -8.49
N ALA A 31 5.61 -10.54 -7.94
CA ALA A 31 4.91 -11.81 -7.79
C ALA A 31 4.60 -12.47 -9.14
N ILE A 32 4.21 -11.71 -10.16
CA ILE A 32 4.02 -12.21 -11.53
C ILE A 32 5.33 -12.78 -12.09
N ILE A 33 6.44 -12.04 -11.97
CA ILE A 33 7.76 -12.46 -12.45
C ILE A 33 8.18 -13.76 -11.78
N VAL A 34 8.05 -13.85 -10.44
CA VAL A 34 8.37 -15.08 -9.69
C VAL A 34 7.52 -16.26 -10.15
N ASN A 35 6.21 -16.06 -10.36
CA ASN A 35 5.34 -17.11 -10.89
C ASN A 35 5.75 -17.55 -12.28
N LEU A 36 6.10 -16.62 -13.18
CA LEU A 36 6.58 -16.94 -14.52
C LEU A 36 7.87 -17.77 -14.48
N LEU A 37 8.80 -17.41 -13.58
CA LEU A 37 10.04 -18.17 -13.36
C LEU A 37 9.74 -19.58 -12.84
N LEU A 38 8.83 -19.72 -11.86
CA LEU A 38 8.40 -21.02 -11.35
C LEU A 38 7.76 -21.89 -12.44
N TYR A 39 6.86 -21.35 -13.25
CA TYR A 39 6.30 -22.07 -14.40
C TYR A 39 7.37 -22.44 -15.43
N GLY A 40 8.37 -21.57 -15.63
CA GLY A 40 9.53 -21.88 -16.48
C GLY A 40 10.31 -23.08 -15.96
N ILE A 41 10.63 -23.13 -14.67
CA ILE A 41 11.33 -24.25 -14.01
C ILE A 41 10.50 -25.54 -14.10
N ILE A 42 9.20 -25.45 -13.78
CA ILE A 42 8.27 -26.59 -13.92
C ILE A 42 8.25 -27.07 -15.37
N GLY A 43 8.26 -26.14 -16.34
CA GLY A 43 8.31 -26.49 -17.77
C GLY A 43 9.56 -27.27 -18.17
N VAL A 44 10.74 -26.85 -17.68
CA VAL A 44 11.99 -27.59 -17.93
C VAL A 44 11.90 -29.01 -17.34
N PHE A 45 11.45 -29.11 -16.09
CA PHE A 45 11.26 -30.41 -15.42
C PHE A 45 10.28 -31.34 -16.18
N LEU A 46 9.11 -30.81 -16.57
CA LEU A 46 8.14 -31.49 -17.38
C LEU A 46 8.71 -31.92 -18.75
N GLY A 47 9.53 -31.07 -19.37
CA GLY A 47 10.21 -31.37 -20.62
C GLY A 47 11.11 -32.59 -20.51
N VAL A 48 11.85 -32.72 -19.41
CA VAL A 48 12.70 -33.90 -19.12
C VAL A 48 11.83 -35.13 -18.88
N LEU A 49 10.75 -35.02 -18.10
CA LEU A 49 9.83 -36.12 -17.84
C LEU A 49 9.12 -36.61 -19.10
N LEU A 50 8.60 -35.71 -19.93
CA LEU A 50 7.89 -36.03 -21.17
C LEU A 50 8.78 -36.73 -22.21
N ASN A 51 10.09 -36.48 -22.20
CA ASN A 51 11.04 -37.21 -23.02
C ASN A 51 11.14 -38.70 -22.66
N LYS A 52 10.87 -39.07 -21.40
CA LYS A 52 10.87 -40.46 -20.92
C LYS A 52 9.55 -41.17 -21.21
N ILE A 53 8.47 -40.45 -21.48
CA ILE A 53 7.16 -41.03 -21.75
C ILE A 53 7.07 -41.44 -23.23
N LYS A 54 6.98 -42.75 -23.47
CA LYS A 54 6.89 -43.32 -24.83
C LYS A 54 5.57 -43.06 -25.56
N SER A 55 4.55 -42.51 -24.89
CA SER A 55 3.25 -42.20 -25.51
C SER A 55 3.36 -41.10 -26.56
N SER A 56 2.86 -41.36 -27.75
CA SER A 56 2.78 -40.40 -28.87
C SER A 56 1.52 -39.51 -28.82
N ARG A 57 0.53 -39.85 -27.97
CA ARG A 57 -0.75 -39.15 -27.92
C ARG A 57 -0.62 -37.81 -27.20
N TYR A 58 -0.92 -36.72 -27.93
CA TYR A 58 -0.88 -35.36 -27.41
C TYR A 58 -1.74 -35.16 -26.14
N THR A 59 -2.95 -35.73 -26.15
CA THR A 59 -3.90 -35.62 -25.02
C THR A 59 -3.33 -36.20 -23.72
N ILE A 60 -2.66 -37.36 -23.77
CA ILE A 60 -2.07 -37.99 -22.59
C ILE A 60 -0.96 -37.09 -22.00
N ARG A 61 -0.12 -36.51 -22.85
CA ARG A 61 0.94 -35.59 -22.40
C ARG A 61 0.40 -34.32 -21.82
N SER A 62 -0.68 -33.77 -22.39
CA SER A 62 -1.34 -32.55 -21.88
C SER A 62 -1.94 -32.78 -20.49
N ILE A 63 -2.67 -33.89 -20.31
CA ILE A 63 -3.25 -34.27 -19.02
C ILE A 63 -2.13 -34.50 -18.00
N PHE A 64 -1.09 -35.26 -18.35
CA PHE A 64 0.04 -35.47 -17.46
C PHE A 64 0.72 -34.19 -17.04
N SER A 65 1.01 -33.28 -17.98
CA SER A 65 1.63 -31.98 -17.69
C SER A 65 0.73 -31.10 -16.80
N SER A 66 -0.58 -31.14 -17.02
CA SER A 66 -1.55 -30.40 -16.20
C SER A 66 -1.57 -30.91 -14.76
N VAL A 67 -1.66 -32.22 -14.58
CA VAL A 67 -1.69 -32.88 -13.26
C VAL A 67 -0.38 -32.62 -12.49
N VAL A 68 0.77 -32.86 -13.13
CA VAL A 68 2.07 -32.66 -12.46
C VAL A 68 2.28 -31.20 -12.09
N SER A 69 1.98 -30.24 -12.98
CA SER A 69 2.12 -28.83 -12.66
C SER A 69 1.18 -28.40 -11.52
N TYR A 70 -0.05 -28.91 -11.49
CA TYR A 70 -1.00 -28.65 -10.42
C TYR A 70 -0.51 -29.19 -9.08
N VAL A 71 -0.03 -30.42 -9.04
CA VAL A 71 0.49 -31.06 -7.80
C VAL A 71 1.71 -30.29 -7.26
N ILE A 72 2.67 -29.94 -8.13
CA ILE A 72 3.84 -29.17 -7.71
C ILE A 72 3.42 -27.82 -7.14
N PHE A 73 2.53 -27.12 -7.81
CA PHE A 73 2.05 -25.82 -7.35
C PHE A 73 1.26 -25.92 -6.04
N LEU A 74 0.44 -26.96 -5.89
CA LEU A 74 -0.29 -27.25 -4.67
C LEU A 74 0.67 -27.47 -3.48
N VAL A 75 1.71 -28.28 -3.68
CA VAL A 75 2.73 -28.53 -2.65
C VAL A 75 3.44 -27.23 -2.26
N ILE A 76 3.87 -26.42 -3.23
CA ILE A 76 4.50 -25.11 -2.96
C ILE A 76 3.53 -24.22 -2.18
N THR A 77 2.26 -24.16 -2.57
CA THR A 77 1.24 -23.34 -1.91
C THR A 77 1.02 -23.79 -0.47
N VAL A 78 0.90 -25.10 -0.23
CA VAL A 78 0.74 -25.66 1.12
C VAL A 78 1.96 -25.35 2.00
N VAL A 79 3.18 -25.55 1.46
CA VAL A 79 4.42 -25.22 2.19
C VAL A 79 4.48 -23.73 2.54
N LEU A 80 4.17 -22.83 1.60
CA LEU A 80 4.14 -21.39 1.85
C LEU A 80 3.08 -21.02 2.88
N ILE A 81 1.92 -21.66 2.90
CA ILE A 81 0.89 -21.47 3.92
C ILE A 81 1.42 -21.95 5.28
N MET A 82 2.02 -23.14 5.35
CA MET A 82 2.57 -23.68 6.60
C MET A 82 3.66 -22.81 7.20
N ILE A 83 4.53 -22.22 6.38
CA ILE A 83 5.59 -21.31 6.85
C ILE A 83 5.00 -19.99 7.38
N ASN A 84 3.85 -19.55 6.84
CA ASN A 84 3.23 -18.26 7.18
C ASN A 84 2.09 -18.35 8.18
N THR A 85 1.71 -19.54 8.66
CA THR A 85 0.68 -19.70 9.71
C THR A 85 1.32 -19.62 11.08
N LEU A 86 0.85 -18.66 11.89
CA LEU A 86 1.18 -18.59 13.30
C LEU A 86 0.48 -19.71 14.09
N PRO A 87 1.06 -20.22 15.18
CA PRO A 87 0.40 -21.17 16.05
C PRO A 87 -0.93 -20.61 16.53
N GLY A 88 -2.03 -21.34 16.26
CA GLY A 88 -3.39 -20.96 16.66
C GLY A 88 -4.25 -20.29 15.56
N GLN A 89 -3.73 -20.07 14.36
CA GLN A 89 -4.54 -19.65 13.22
C GLN A 89 -5.10 -20.86 12.47
N ASN A 90 -6.41 -21.02 12.45
CA ASN A 90 -7.09 -21.98 11.58
C ASN A 90 -7.16 -21.44 10.15
N VAL A 91 -6.28 -21.90 9.26
CA VAL A 91 -6.39 -21.62 7.84
C VAL A 91 -7.35 -22.63 7.21
N SER A 92 -8.57 -22.21 6.98
CA SER A 92 -9.49 -23.00 6.15
C SER A 92 -9.18 -22.71 4.67
N LEU A 93 -8.55 -23.66 3.99
CA LEU A 93 -8.51 -23.67 2.53
C LEU A 93 -9.93 -23.98 2.04
N GLN A 94 -10.61 -22.96 1.55
CA GLN A 94 -11.95 -23.16 1.00
C GLN A 94 -11.83 -24.06 -0.26
N PRO A 95 -12.61 -25.15 -0.38
CA PRO A 95 -12.56 -26.07 -1.52
C PRO A 95 -12.75 -25.36 -2.87
N ILE A 96 -13.55 -24.30 -2.90
CA ILE A 96 -13.78 -23.44 -4.06
C ILE A 96 -12.47 -22.80 -4.56
N SER A 97 -11.61 -22.31 -3.65
CA SER A 97 -10.34 -21.69 -4.01
C SER A 97 -9.37 -22.70 -4.64
N LEU A 98 -9.38 -23.95 -4.20
CA LEU A 98 -8.59 -25.03 -4.79
C LEU A 98 -9.09 -25.40 -6.18
N ALA A 99 -10.41 -25.44 -6.40
CA ALA A 99 -10.98 -25.72 -7.71
C ALA A 99 -10.60 -24.67 -8.76
N PHE A 100 -10.54 -23.40 -8.40
CA PHE A 100 -10.12 -22.32 -9.30
C PHE A 100 -8.65 -22.40 -9.72
N LEU A 101 -7.80 -23.06 -8.94
CA LEU A 101 -6.40 -23.29 -9.32
C LEU A 101 -6.25 -24.37 -10.40
N ILE A 102 -7.24 -25.25 -10.62
CA ILE A 102 -7.17 -26.32 -11.63
C ILE A 102 -7.12 -25.74 -13.05
N LEU A 103 -7.95 -24.74 -13.34
CA LEU A 103 -8.13 -24.20 -14.69
C LEU A 103 -6.83 -23.64 -15.31
N PRO A 104 -6.04 -22.81 -14.61
CA PRO A 104 -4.74 -22.32 -15.09
C PRO A 104 -3.76 -23.46 -15.37
N HIS A 105 -3.76 -24.52 -14.54
CA HIS A 105 -2.84 -25.65 -14.72
C HIS A 105 -3.25 -26.56 -15.87
N VAL A 106 -4.55 -26.71 -16.11
CA VAL A 106 -5.06 -27.40 -17.32
C VAL A 106 -4.63 -26.63 -18.56
N ALA A 107 -4.87 -25.31 -18.61
CA ALA A 107 -4.43 -24.46 -19.71
C ALA A 107 -2.91 -24.52 -19.92
N TYR A 108 -2.13 -24.44 -18.83
CA TYR A 108 -0.68 -24.56 -18.88
C TYR A 108 -0.24 -25.91 -19.48
N GLY A 109 -0.83 -27.03 -19.04
CA GLY A 109 -0.50 -28.36 -19.54
C GLY A 109 -0.74 -28.49 -21.04
N PHE A 110 -1.85 -27.97 -21.56
CA PHE A 110 -2.14 -27.96 -23.00
C PHE A 110 -1.18 -27.08 -23.79
N ILE A 111 -0.95 -25.86 -23.35
CA ILE A 111 -0.03 -24.92 -23.99
C ILE A 111 1.39 -25.49 -24.00
N PHE A 112 1.85 -25.97 -22.83
CA PHE A 112 3.19 -26.56 -22.70
C PHE A 112 3.39 -27.77 -23.58
N SER A 113 2.42 -28.69 -23.62
CA SER A 113 2.50 -29.90 -24.46
C SER A 113 2.51 -29.55 -25.95
N SER A 114 1.73 -28.57 -26.38
CA SER A 114 1.74 -28.06 -27.76
C SER A 114 3.11 -27.49 -28.13
N PHE A 115 3.67 -26.70 -27.21
CA PHE A 115 4.99 -26.09 -27.37
C PHE A 115 6.09 -27.18 -27.42
N PHE A 116 6.03 -28.13 -26.48
CA PHE A 116 7.00 -29.23 -26.41
C PHE A 116 7.00 -30.09 -27.68
N GLU A 117 5.83 -30.39 -28.27
CA GLU A 117 5.76 -31.11 -29.54
C GLU A 117 6.38 -30.32 -30.70
N LYS A 118 6.10 -29.04 -30.80
CA LYS A 118 6.71 -28.15 -31.81
C LYS A 118 8.24 -28.12 -31.66
N PHE A 119 8.71 -28.00 -30.41
CA PHE A 119 10.14 -27.99 -30.10
C PHE A 119 10.81 -29.32 -30.45
N ARG A 120 10.17 -30.44 -30.15
CA ARG A 120 10.66 -31.78 -30.47
C ARG A 120 10.73 -32.01 -31.98
N LYS A 121 9.70 -31.60 -32.74
CA LYS A 121 9.72 -31.65 -34.21
C LYS A 121 10.86 -30.78 -34.77
N TYR A 122 11.08 -29.60 -34.20
CA TYR A 122 12.20 -28.74 -34.58
C TYR A 122 13.56 -29.36 -34.29
N LYS A 123 13.74 -29.96 -33.09
CA LYS A 123 15.00 -30.67 -32.76
C LYS A 123 15.27 -31.84 -33.71
N ASN A 124 14.24 -32.63 -34.00
CA ASN A 124 14.37 -33.76 -34.91
C ASN A 124 14.67 -33.32 -36.38
N SER A 125 14.12 -32.17 -36.80
CA SER A 125 14.47 -31.62 -38.12
C SER A 125 15.91 -31.10 -38.18
N LEU A 126 16.44 -30.58 -37.07
CA LEU A 126 17.85 -30.18 -36.98
C LEU A 126 18.81 -31.40 -37.00
N SER A 127 18.45 -32.48 -36.31
CA SER A 127 19.26 -33.72 -36.32
C SER A 127 19.25 -34.43 -37.68
N SER A 128 18.13 -34.36 -38.41
CA SER A 128 18.07 -34.93 -39.78
C SER A 128 18.84 -34.08 -40.82
N ILE A 129 19.14 -32.81 -40.53
CA ILE A 129 19.97 -31.96 -41.37
C ILE A 129 21.46 -32.16 -41.05
N ALA A 130 21.79 -32.62 -39.83
CA ALA A 130 23.17 -32.83 -39.37
C ALA A 130 23.75 -34.21 -39.79
N GLU A 131 22.94 -35.15 -40.29
CA GLU A 131 23.47 -36.41 -40.87
C GLU A 131 23.94 -36.17 -42.31
N PRO A 132 25.19 -36.48 -42.65
CA PRO A 132 25.69 -36.32 -44.00
C PRO A 132 24.98 -37.34 -44.92
N LYS A 133 24.05 -36.84 -45.74
CA LYS A 133 23.56 -37.62 -46.89
C LYS A 133 24.65 -37.73 -47.92
N THR A 134 24.91 -38.95 -48.37
CA THR A 134 25.78 -39.35 -49.51
C THR A 134 25.69 -38.39 -50.71
N PRO A 135 26.79 -38.19 -51.45
CA PRO A 135 26.92 -37.15 -52.45
C PRO A 135 26.21 -37.54 -53.75
N GLU A 136 24.98 -37.10 -53.94
CA GLU A 136 24.36 -37.05 -55.28
C GLU A 136 23.47 -35.80 -55.35
N ASN A 137 24.10 -34.75 -55.88
CA ASN A 137 23.61 -33.53 -56.54
C ASN A 137 24.40 -32.28 -56.10
N GLU A 138 25.59 -32.20 -56.59
CA GLU A 138 26.38 -30.95 -56.63
C GLU A 138 25.79 -30.04 -57.71
N ASN A 139 24.92 -29.10 -57.35
CA ASN A 139 24.71 -27.87 -58.12
C ASN A 139 23.91 -26.74 -57.39
N LEU A 140 23.80 -26.81 -56.08
CA LEU A 140 23.36 -25.62 -55.32
C LEU A 140 24.54 -25.09 -54.51
N THR A 141 24.97 -23.90 -54.86
CA THR A 141 26.12 -23.26 -54.20
C THR A 141 25.91 -23.22 -52.70
N LYS A 142 26.90 -23.64 -51.91
CA LYS A 142 26.91 -23.67 -50.43
C LYS A 142 26.31 -22.40 -49.81
N LYS A 143 26.40 -21.28 -50.52
CA LYS A 143 25.89 -19.97 -50.10
C LYS A 143 24.36 -19.85 -50.12
N GLN A 144 23.68 -20.49 -51.09
CA GLN A 144 22.19 -20.50 -51.14
C GLN A 144 21.58 -21.46 -50.11
N GLN A 145 22.24 -22.59 -49.85
CA GLN A 145 21.80 -23.49 -48.77
C GLN A 145 21.97 -22.87 -47.40
N THR A 146 23.08 -22.18 -47.11
CA THR A 146 23.30 -21.46 -45.84
C THR A 146 22.29 -20.34 -45.64
N THR A 147 21.92 -19.60 -46.67
CA THR A 147 20.96 -18.48 -46.60
C THR A 147 19.54 -18.98 -46.36
N ALA A 148 19.12 -20.10 -46.97
CA ALA A 148 17.83 -20.72 -46.78
C ALA A 148 17.68 -21.30 -45.35
N ILE A 149 18.72 -21.95 -44.82
CA ILE A 149 18.76 -22.50 -43.46
C ILE A 149 18.71 -21.36 -42.41
N THR A 150 19.47 -20.27 -42.61
CA THR A 150 19.44 -19.13 -41.68
C THR A 150 18.08 -18.41 -41.68
N ALA A 151 17.43 -18.24 -42.82
CA ALA A 151 16.10 -17.65 -42.91
C ALA A 151 15.01 -18.49 -42.23
N GLU A 152 15.07 -19.82 -42.39
CA GLU A 152 14.12 -20.74 -41.73
C GLU A 152 14.33 -20.83 -40.23
N VAL A 153 15.58 -20.78 -39.76
CA VAL A 153 15.93 -20.70 -38.32
C VAL A 153 15.45 -19.38 -37.70
N ASP A 154 15.59 -18.26 -38.40
CA ASP A 154 15.18 -16.95 -37.88
C ASP A 154 13.64 -16.84 -37.83
N TYR A 155 12.92 -17.34 -38.80
CA TYR A 155 11.45 -17.43 -38.78
C TYR A 155 10.94 -18.27 -37.60
N LYS A 156 11.54 -19.43 -37.36
CA LYS A 156 11.14 -20.33 -36.26
C LYS A 156 11.49 -19.73 -34.90
N LYS A 157 12.60 -19.03 -34.74
CA LYS A 157 12.93 -18.25 -33.53
C LYS A 157 11.91 -17.16 -33.27
N ARG A 158 11.51 -16.40 -34.28
CA ARG A 158 10.50 -15.33 -34.15
C ARG A 158 9.12 -15.90 -33.81
N ALA A 159 8.73 -17.03 -34.39
CA ALA A 159 7.48 -17.71 -34.04
C ALA A 159 7.48 -18.22 -32.59
N LEU A 160 8.64 -18.72 -32.12
CA LEU A 160 8.85 -19.13 -30.75
C LEU A 160 8.71 -17.94 -29.76
N LEU A 161 9.40 -16.84 -30.04
CA LEU A 161 9.33 -15.63 -29.21
C LEU A 161 7.91 -15.06 -29.17
N ARG A 162 7.18 -15.06 -30.30
CA ARG A 162 5.77 -14.64 -30.34
C ARG A 162 4.88 -15.54 -29.50
N ALA A 163 5.09 -16.85 -29.54
CA ALA A 163 4.31 -17.80 -28.73
C ALA A 163 4.56 -17.60 -27.23
N ILE A 164 5.81 -17.34 -26.81
CA ILE A 164 6.17 -17.01 -25.42
C ILE A 164 5.50 -15.70 -24.99
N LEU A 165 5.56 -14.66 -25.83
CA LEU A 165 4.99 -13.33 -25.55
C LEU A 165 3.45 -13.41 -25.43
N VAL A 166 2.78 -14.11 -26.33
CA VAL A 166 1.32 -14.31 -26.28
C VAL A 166 0.92 -15.09 -25.03
N SER A 167 1.66 -16.13 -24.65
CA SER A 167 1.37 -16.92 -23.44
C SER A 167 1.60 -16.10 -22.16
N ALA A 168 2.62 -15.26 -22.13
CA ALA A 168 2.93 -14.38 -20.98
C ALA A 168 1.87 -13.30 -20.75
N VAL A 169 1.15 -12.88 -21.80
CA VAL A 169 0.11 -11.85 -21.70
C VAL A 169 -1.29 -12.47 -21.55
N ALA A 170 -1.58 -13.57 -22.26
CA ALA A 170 -2.91 -14.17 -22.25
C ALA A 170 -3.28 -14.82 -20.91
N LEU A 171 -2.33 -15.44 -20.20
CA LEU A 171 -2.59 -16.10 -18.91
C LEU A 171 -2.97 -15.12 -17.79
N PRO A 172 -2.27 -13.99 -17.60
CA PRO A 172 -2.70 -12.98 -16.64
C PRO A 172 -4.06 -12.35 -17.00
N LEU A 173 -4.30 -12.06 -18.28
CA LEU A 173 -5.58 -11.46 -18.72
C LEU A 173 -6.74 -12.44 -18.51
N MET A 174 -6.54 -13.73 -18.74
CA MET A 174 -7.55 -14.76 -18.50
C MET A 174 -7.84 -14.91 -17.00
N TYR A 175 -6.80 -14.86 -16.14
CA TYR A 175 -6.95 -14.90 -14.70
C TYR A 175 -7.73 -13.66 -14.18
N PHE A 176 -7.38 -12.46 -14.67
CA PHE A 176 -8.10 -11.22 -14.32
C PHE A 176 -9.54 -11.20 -14.84
N GLY A 177 -9.76 -11.63 -16.08
CA GLY A 177 -11.07 -11.68 -16.69
C GLY A 177 -12.01 -12.65 -15.98
N LEU A 178 -11.54 -13.85 -15.67
CA LEU A 178 -12.30 -14.87 -14.95
C LEU A 178 -12.59 -14.44 -13.50
N ASN A 179 -11.62 -13.87 -12.81
CA ASN A 179 -11.83 -13.38 -11.44
C ASN A 179 -12.88 -12.26 -11.40
N ARG A 180 -12.95 -11.40 -12.43
CA ARG A 180 -13.96 -10.35 -12.53
C ARG A 180 -15.37 -10.88 -12.85
N ILE A 181 -15.47 -11.94 -13.64
CA ILE A 181 -16.73 -12.59 -14.02
C ILE A 181 -17.31 -13.38 -12.82
N PHE A 182 -16.48 -14.08 -12.08
CA PHE A 182 -16.93 -14.98 -10.99
C PHE A 182 -17.01 -14.28 -9.63
N SER A 183 -16.35 -13.15 -9.42
CA SER A 183 -16.59 -12.29 -8.24
C SER A 183 -17.88 -11.46 -8.36
N GLY A 184 -18.52 -11.46 -9.50
CA GLY A 184 -19.70 -10.63 -9.83
C GLY A 184 -21.06 -11.31 -9.64
N SER A 185 -21.15 -12.54 -9.15
CA SER A 185 -22.45 -13.22 -8.94
C SER A 185 -23.12 -12.95 -7.59
N GLY A 186 -22.56 -12.09 -6.74
CA GLY A 186 -23.32 -11.38 -5.71
C GLY A 186 -23.81 -10.08 -6.33
N GLN A 187 -25.11 -9.91 -6.45
CA GLN A 187 -25.73 -8.70 -6.97
C GLN A 187 -25.04 -7.44 -6.40
N GLN A 188 -24.11 -6.87 -7.18
CA GLN A 188 -23.73 -5.49 -7.01
C GLN A 188 -24.94 -4.66 -7.42
N GLN A 189 -25.71 -4.19 -6.45
CA GLN A 189 -26.25 -2.85 -6.61
C GLN A 189 -25.03 -1.95 -6.81
N GLN A 190 -24.71 -1.67 -8.07
CA GLN A 190 -23.92 -0.51 -8.43
C GLN A 190 -24.61 0.68 -7.77
N GLN A 191 -24.13 1.10 -6.61
CA GLN A 191 -24.22 2.52 -6.30
C GLN A 191 -23.43 3.17 -7.44
N GLN A 192 -24.18 3.73 -8.37
CA GLN A 192 -23.67 4.62 -9.41
C GLN A 192 -22.74 5.59 -8.71
N ILE A 193 -21.46 5.51 -9.07
CA ILE A 193 -20.54 6.62 -8.84
C ILE A 193 -21.24 7.78 -9.53
N PRO A 194 -21.66 8.84 -8.82
CA PRO A 194 -22.25 9.99 -9.47
C PRO A 194 -21.23 10.44 -10.50
N SER A 195 -21.67 10.47 -11.77
CA SER A 195 -20.93 11.13 -12.84
C SER A 195 -20.49 12.50 -12.33
N SER A 196 -19.30 12.92 -12.67
CA SER A 196 -18.49 14.06 -12.26
C SER A 196 -19.12 15.45 -12.31
N SER A 197 -20.37 15.61 -11.89
CA SER A 197 -21.07 16.90 -11.87
C SER A 197 -21.64 17.31 -10.51
N SER A 198 -21.33 16.57 -9.44
CA SER A 198 -21.52 17.05 -8.08
C SER A 198 -20.25 16.78 -7.29
N VAL A 199 -19.26 17.63 -7.43
CA VAL A 199 -18.34 17.93 -6.34
C VAL A 199 -19.26 18.48 -5.25
N SER A 200 -19.80 17.59 -4.41
CA SER A 200 -20.49 17.98 -3.19
C SER A 200 -19.47 18.85 -2.46
N GLN A 201 -19.84 20.12 -2.32
CA GLN A 201 -19.08 21.09 -1.56
C GLN A 201 -18.75 20.40 -0.24
N ILE A 202 -17.45 20.18 0.02
CA ILE A 202 -16.99 19.87 1.36
C ILE A 202 -17.64 20.93 2.22
N PRO A 203 -18.41 20.59 3.29
CA PRO A 203 -19.10 21.57 4.09
C PRO A 203 -18.06 22.65 4.42
N GLN A 204 -18.31 23.89 4.00
CA GLN A 204 -17.40 24.98 4.34
C GLN A 204 -17.34 25.00 5.85
N LEU A 205 -16.21 24.53 6.40
CA LEU A 205 -15.90 24.63 7.80
C LEU A 205 -16.15 26.09 8.17
N LYS A 206 -17.04 26.33 9.15
CA LYS A 206 -17.35 27.66 9.66
C LYS A 206 -16.04 28.41 9.76
N SER A 207 -15.90 29.46 8.96
CA SER A 207 -14.71 30.26 8.80
C SER A 207 -14.08 30.55 10.16
N ARG A 208 -13.06 29.77 10.55
CA ARG A 208 -12.17 30.23 11.62
C ARG A 208 -11.42 31.43 11.05
N THR A 209 -11.24 32.44 11.87
CA THR A 209 -10.49 33.65 11.49
C THR A 209 -9.12 33.21 10.95
N ILE A 210 -8.85 33.54 9.71
CA ILE A 210 -7.56 33.21 9.07
C ILE A 210 -6.49 34.05 9.81
N PRO A 211 -5.44 33.42 10.38
CA PRO A 211 -4.39 34.19 11.06
C PRO A 211 -3.67 35.13 10.08
N PRO A 212 -3.13 36.26 10.56
CA PRO A 212 -2.33 37.15 9.73
C PRO A 212 -1.21 36.41 9.02
N GLY A 213 -1.04 36.65 7.72
CA GLY A 213 -0.06 35.98 6.86
C GLY A 213 -0.62 34.79 6.07
N PHE A 214 -1.88 34.37 6.33
CA PHE A 214 -2.59 33.36 5.53
C PHE A 214 -3.65 33.98 4.59
N GLU A 215 -3.82 35.29 4.58
CA GLU A 215 -4.86 36.02 3.83
C GLU A 215 -4.54 36.17 2.33
N GLY A 216 -3.36 35.75 1.90
CA GLY A 216 -2.95 35.88 0.50
C GLY A 216 -3.56 34.79 -0.41
N PRO A 217 -3.87 35.10 -1.66
CA PRO A 217 -4.41 34.12 -2.63
C PRO A 217 -3.52 32.90 -2.83
N LYS A 218 -2.23 33.01 -2.48
CA LYS A 218 -1.23 31.95 -2.58
C LYS A 218 -1.33 30.89 -1.47
N MET A 219 -2.00 31.21 -0.37
CA MET A 219 -2.22 30.29 0.74
C MET A 219 -3.54 29.53 0.62
N THR A 220 -4.44 29.97 -0.26
CA THR A 220 -5.73 29.31 -0.49
C THR A 220 -5.60 27.81 -0.78
N PRO A 221 -4.71 27.33 -1.67
CA PRO A 221 -4.52 25.90 -1.90
C PRO A 221 -4.11 25.11 -0.64
N LEU A 222 -3.25 25.72 0.21
CA LEU A 222 -2.83 25.08 1.46
C LEU A 222 -3.96 25.06 2.50
N LEU A 223 -4.72 26.12 2.59
CA LEU A 223 -5.87 26.22 3.49
C LEU A 223 -6.97 25.25 3.07
N ASP A 224 -7.27 25.14 1.78
CA ASP A 224 -8.25 24.20 1.24
C ASP A 224 -7.81 22.73 1.44
N ALA A 225 -6.51 22.49 1.49
CA ALA A 225 -5.93 21.16 1.69
C ALA A 225 -5.72 20.78 3.18
N GLU A 226 -6.12 21.63 4.14
CA GLU A 226 -5.99 21.33 5.57
C GLU A 226 -6.73 20.06 5.97
N VAL A 227 -7.88 19.79 5.32
CA VAL A 227 -8.57 18.50 5.33
C VAL A 227 -8.35 17.84 3.99
N THR A 228 -7.69 16.69 3.98
CA THR A 228 -7.38 15.96 2.75
C THR A 228 -8.64 15.35 2.17
N PRO A 229 -8.99 15.60 0.91
CA PRO A 229 -10.08 14.90 0.24
C PRO A 229 -9.93 13.38 0.33
N THR A 230 -11.00 12.64 0.52
CA THR A 230 -10.97 11.20 0.76
C THR A 230 -10.21 10.43 -0.33
N TYR A 231 -10.35 10.83 -1.59
CA TYR A 231 -9.67 10.19 -2.73
C TYR A 231 -8.16 10.50 -2.82
N LEU A 232 -7.68 11.55 -2.11
CA LEU A 232 -6.26 11.93 -1.99
C LEU A 232 -5.64 11.50 -0.66
N PHE A 233 -6.46 11.01 0.28
CA PHE A 233 -5.94 10.55 1.56
C PHE A 233 -5.00 9.37 1.35
N TYR A 234 -3.79 9.43 1.90
CA TYR A 234 -2.78 8.41 1.66
C TYR A 234 -3.27 7.00 2.05
N ARG A 235 -2.82 6.01 1.31
CA ARG A 235 -3.22 4.62 1.51
C ARG A 235 -2.03 3.68 1.42
N ILE A 236 -1.77 3.00 2.52
CA ILE A 236 -0.83 1.88 2.61
C ILE A 236 -1.60 0.69 3.18
N ASP A 237 -1.57 -0.43 2.49
CA ASP A 237 -2.24 -1.67 2.87
C ASP A 237 -1.23 -2.82 2.89
N LYS A 238 -1.42 -3.77 3.82
CA LYS A 238 -0.68 -5.04 3.83
C LYS A 238 -0.94 -5.84 2.56
N ASN A 239 -2.19 -5.86 2.12
CA ASN A 239 -2.64 -6.67 0.99
C ASN A 239 -2.79 -5.86 -0.30
N THR A 240 -2.53 -6.51 -1.43
CA THR A 240 -2.73 -5.90 -2.76
C THR A 240 -4.22 -5.69 -3.07
N ILE A 241 -5.07 -6.61 -2.62
CA ILE A 241 -6.52 -6.55 -2.85
C ILE A 241 -7.19 -6.01 -1.59
N VAL A 242 -7.99 -4.96 -1.78
CA VAL A 242 -8.78 -4.35 -0.71
C VAL A 242 -9.94 -5.27 -0.35
N PRO A 243 -10.18 -5.55 0.94
CA PRO A 243 -11.36 -6.29 1.36
C PRO A 243 -12.65 -5.56 0.99
N VAL A 244 -13.63 -6.32 0.53
CA VAL A 244 -15.01 -5.85 0.36
C VAL A 244 -15.84 -6.54 1.44
N VAL A 245 -16.18 -5.77 2.48
CA VAL A 245 -16.90 -6.29 3.64
C VAL A 245 -18.39 -6.02 3.51
N ASN A 246 -19.21 -7.07 3.64
CA ASN A 246 -20.66 -6.91 3.68
C ASN A 246 -21.09 -6.51 5.09
N ALA A 247 -21.47 -5.24 5.30
CA ALA A 247 -21.85 -4.72 6.60
C ALA A 247 -23.09 -5.41 7.22
N LYS A 248 -24.00 -5.96 6.39
CA LYS A 248 -25.17 -6.70 6.88
C LYS A 248 -24.81 -8.03 7.57
N GLN A 249 -23.64 -8.58 7.23
CA GLN A 249 -23.14 -9.84 7.80
C GLN A 249 -21.97 -9.62 8.73
N TRP A 250 -21.46 -8.39 8.79
CA TRP A 250 -20.32 -8.05 9.61
C TRP A 250 -20.69 -7.95 11.08
N VAL A 251 -19.83 -8.48 11.93
CA VAL A 251 -19.95 -8.43 13.39
C VAL A 251 -18.58 -8.08 13.96
N LEU A 252 -18.57 -7.15 14.90
CA LEU A 252 -17.43 -6.86 15.77
C LEU A 252 -17.51 -7.72 17.01
N THR A 253 -16.52 -8.57 17.23
CA THR A 253 -16.40 -9.35 18.46
C THR A 253 -15.44 -8.66 19.43
N VAL A 254 -15.87 -8.42 20.68
CA VAL A 254 -14.99 -7.98 21.77
C VAL A 254 -14.87 -9.11 22.78
N LYS A 255 -13.63 -9.57 23.03
CA LYS A 255 -13.35 -10.75 23.83
C LYS A 255 -12.06 -10.64 24.66
N GLY A 256 -11.60 -11.77 25.23
CA GLY A 256 -10.38 -11.85 26.03
C GLY A 256 -10.64 -11.47 27.49
N LEU A 257 -9.81 -10.60 28.05
CA LEU A 257 -9.93 -10.15 29.43
C LEU A 257 -11.08 -9.14 29.61
N VAL A 258 -12.31 -9.59 29.36
CA VAL A 258 -13.56 -8.86 29.59
C VAL A 258 -14.52 -9.71 30.41
N ASN A 259 -15.39 -9.05 31.20
CA ASN A 259 -16.46 -9.74 31.95
C ASN A 259 -17.69 -10.00 31.08
N THR A 260 -17.93 -9.14 30.09
CA THR A 260 -19.07 -9.19 29.17
C THR A 260 -18.55 -9.19 27.74
N PRO A 261 -18.29 -10.36 27.12
CA PRO A 261 -17.96 -10.41 25.69
C PRO A 261 -19.09 -9.82 24.86
N LEU A 262 -18.74 -9.11 23.78
CA LEU A 262 -19.71 -8.44 22.93
C LEU A 262 -19.62 -8.98 21.50
N ASN A 263 -20.79 -9.09 20.85
CA ASN A 263 -20.93 -9.26 19.41
C ASN A 263 -21.86 -8.16 18.93
N ILE A 264 -21.34 -7.23 18.15
CA ILE A 264 -22.02 -5.99 17.79
C ILE A 264 -22.06 -5.88 16.27
N ASN A 265 -23.23 -5.72 15.70
CA ASN A 265 -23.39 -5.51 14.27
C ASN A 265 -23.17 -4.03 13.88
N TYR A 266 -23.16 -3.73 12.58
CA TYR A 266 -22.87 -2.40 12.09
C TYR A 266 -23.92 -1.35 12.49
N ASP A 267 -25.20 -1.72 12.49
CA ASP A 267 -26.29 -0.81 12.86
C ASP A 267 -26.24 -0.48 14.35
N GLU A 268 -25.89 -1.46 15.20
CA GLU A 268 -25.69 -1.24 16.65
C GLU A 268 -24.51 -0.27 16.89
N ILE A 269 -23.37 -0.42 16.21
CA ILE A 269 -22.26 0.52 16.31
C ILE A 269 -22.72 1.94 15.94
N LYS A 270 -23.47 2.10 14.86
CA LYS A 270 -23.97 3.40 14.42
C LYS A 270 -25.01 4.01 15.35
N SER A 271 -25.70 3.20 16.14
CA SER A 271 -26.68 3.67 17.13
C SER A 271 -26.06 4.11 18.46
N MET A 272 -24.78 3.79 18.70
CA MET A 272 -24.08 4.24 19.91
C MET A 272 -23.75 5.73 19.82
N ASP A 273 -23.55 6.36 21.00
CA ASP A 273 -23.05 7.73 21.06
C ASP A 273 -21.74 7.87 20.28
N SER A 274 -21.68 8.86 19.43
CA SER A 274 -20.55 9.07 18.54
C SER A 274 -19.96 10.46 18.68
N VAL A 275 -18.69 10.58 18.37
CA VAL A 275 -17.97 11.85 18.33
C VAL A 275 -17.45 12.12 16.91
N GLU A 276 -17.30 13.41 16.60
CA GLU A 276 -16.61 13.87 15.39
C GLU A 276 -15.30 14.54 15.80
N GLN A 277 -14.19 14.13 15.18
CA GLN A 277 -12.90 14.72 15.43
C GLN A 277 -12.05 14.79 14.17
N PHE A 278 -11.27 15.87 14.04
CA PHE A 278 -10.20 15.91 13.06
C PHE A 278 -8.97 15.19 13.60
N ALA A 279 -8.38 14.33 12.77
CA ALA A 279 -7.11 13.71 13.10
C ALA A 279 -6.27 13.49 11.84
N THR A 280 -4.97 13.69 12.00
CA THR A 280 -3.94 13.41 11.00
C THR A 280 -3.38 12.02 11.24
N LEU A 281 -3.22 11.26 10.18
CA LEU A 281 -2.48 10.00 10.19
C LEU A 281 -1.21 10.15 9.37
N THR A 282 -0.10 9.63 9.89
CA THR A 282 1.20 9.56 9.21
C THR A 282 1.63 8.11 9.09
N CYS A 283 2.08 7.68 7.91
CA CYS A 283 2.70 6.37 7.77
C CYS A 283 4.08 6.36 8.43
N ILE A 284 4.44 5.28 9.15
CA ILE A 284 5.79 5.15 9.72
C ILE A 284 6.88 5.15 8.64
N SER A 285 6.56 4.68 7.42
CA SER A 285 7.46 4.69 6.27
C SER A 285 7.49 6.02 5.51
N ASN A 286 6.83 7.07 6.04
CA ASN A 286 6.87 8.39 5.41
C ASN A 286 8.27 9.00 5.55
N LYS A 287 8.88 9.40 4.43
CA LYS A 287 10.16 10.11 4.43
C LYS A 287 9.98 11.58 4.82
N ILE A 288 11.05 12.23 5.21
CA ILE A 288 11.05 13.68 5.40
C ILE A 288 10.64 14.37 4.09
N GLY A 289 9.59 15.21 4.15
CA GLY A 289 8.99 15.85 2.96
C GLY A 289 8.13 14.92 2.10
N GLY A 290 7.86 13.68 2.56
CA GLY A 290 7.02 12.71 1.86
C GLY A 290 5.52 13.01 1.98
N ASP A 291 4.73 12.31 1.19
CA ASP A 291 3.29 12.52 1.00
C ASP A 291 2.39 11.53 1.78
N LEU A 292 2.98 10.62 2.57
CA LEU A 292 2.24 9.62 3.33
C LEU A 292 1.74 10.19 4.68
N VAL A 293 1.13 11.35 4.64
CA VAL A 293 0.48 12.04 5.76
C VAL A 293 -0.80 12.70 5.28
N SER A 294 -1.90 12.59 6.03
CA SER A 294 -3.20 13.14 5.63
C SER A 294 -4.07 13.42 6.83
N THR A 295 -4.92 14.43 6.74
CA THR A 295 -5.90 14.83 7.77
C THR A 295 -7.31 14.60 7.27
N ALA A 296 -8.19 14.07 8.11
CA ALA A 296 -9.61 13.94 7.81
C ALA A 296 -10.47 14.27 9.04
N LEU A 297 -11.74 14.54 8.77
CA LEU A 297 -12.78 14.50 9.79
C LEU A 297 -13.26 13.06 9.93
N TRP A 298 -13.17 12.52 11.13
CA TRP A 298 -13.58 11.17 11.47
C TRP A 298 -14.80 11.23 12.38
N LYS A 299 -15.78 10.34 12.13
CA LYS A 299 -16.92 10.14 13.02
C LYS A 299 -16.97 8.69 13.46
N GLY A 300 -17.13 8.46 14.75
CA GLY A 300 -17.16 7.11 15.30
C GLY A 300 -17.45 7.06 16.79
N VAL A 301 -17.47 5.85 17.31
CA VAL A 301 -17.73 5.56 18.73
C VAL A 301 -16.41 5.66 19.50
N PRO A 302 -16.35 6.36 20.65
CA PRO A 302 -15.18 6.30 21.53
C PRO A 302 -14.89 4.86 21.95
N LEU A 303 -13.65 4.41 21.73
CA LEU A 303 -13.29 3.03 22.09
C LEU A 303 -13.46 2.74 23.57
N LYS A 304 -13.19 3.72 24.43
CA LYS A 304 -13.39 3.62 25.89
C LYS A 304 -14.83 3.24 26.28
N ASP A 305 -15.84 3.75 25.56
CA ASP A 305 -17.25 3.48 25.85
C ASP A 305 -17.62 2.04 25.49
N LEU A 306 -17.10 1.53 24.39
CA LEU A 306 -17.22 0.13 24.02
C LEU A 306 -16.54 -0.79 25.05
N LEU A 307 -15.33 -0.44 25.50
CA LEU A 307 -14.58 -1.17 26.51
C LEU A 307 -15.27 -1.15 27.88
N ALA A 308 -15.88 -0.02 28.26
CA ALA A 308 -16.70 0.08 29.47
C ALA A 308 -17.91 -0.86 29.41
N ARG A 309 -18.58 -0.96 28.25
CA ARG A 309 -19.68 -1.91 28.02
C ARG A 309 -19.21 -3.37 28.12
N ALA A 310 -17.99 -3.66 27.64
CA ALA A 310 -17.39 -4.99 27.75
C ALA A 310 -16.91 -5.32 29.16
N LYS A 311 -16.80 -4.35 30.07
CA LYS A 311 -16.31 -4.49 31.46
C LYS A 311 -14.93 -5.14 31.49
N VAL A 312 -13.92 -4.42 31.03
CA VAL A 312 -12.52 -4.88 30.99
C VAL A 312 -12.08 -5.37 32.36
N LYS A 313 -11.48 -6.55 32.41
CA LYS A 313 -10.97 -7.17 33.64
C LYS A 313 -9.68 -6.50 34.08
N GLN A 314 -9.46 -6.51 35.40
CA GLN A 314 -8.17 -6.18 35.98
C GLN A 314 -7.09 -7.09 35.39
N GLY A 315 -5.92 -6.53 35.07
CA GLY A 315 -4.80 -7.26 34.46
C GLY A 315 -4.75 -7.20 32.94
N ALA A 316 -5.78 -6.70 32.24
CA ALA A 316 -5.67 -6.38 30.83
C ALA A 316 -4.63 -5.26 30.62
N LYS A 317 -3.71 -5.45 29.67
CA LYS A 317 -2.61 -4.51 29.37
C LYS A 317 -2.63 -4.02 27.93
N TYR A 318 -3.14 -4.84 27.02
CA TYR A 318 -3.15 -4.54 25.58
C TYR A 318 -4.50 -4.82 24.96
N ILE A 319 -4.81 -4.05 23.93
CA ILE A 319 -5.94 -4.23 23.03
C ILE A 319 -5.37 -4.72 21.71
N VAL A 320 -5.76 -5.90 21.28
CA VAL A 320 -5.37 -6.47 19.99
C VAL A 320 -6.52 -6.35 19.01
N PHE A 321 -6.29 -5.68 17.91
CA PHE A 321 -7.22 -5.61 16.79
C PHE A 321 -6.90 -6.69 15.77
N ARG A 322 -7.93 -7.39 15.29
CA ARG A 322 -7.84 -8.30 14.14
C ARG A 322 -8.77 -7.84 13.04
N CYS A 323 -8.30 -7.93 11.81
CA CYS A 323 -8.94 -7.33 10.65
C CYS A 323 -9.29 -8.38 9.59
N SER A 324 -10.31 -8.10 8.77
CA SER A 324 -10.80 -9.03 7.75
C SER A 324 -9.77 -9.37 6.66
N ASP A 325 -8.74 -8.55 6.50
CA ASP A 325 -7.62 -8.79 5.59
C ASP A 325 -6.50 -9.66 6.20
N GLY A 326 -6.70 -10.12 7.45
CA GLY A 326 -5.69 -10.83 8.23
C GLY A 326 -4.59 -9.94 8.80
N TYR A 327 -4.77 -8.61 8.79
CA TYR A 327 -3.93 -7.68 9.55
C TYR A 327 -4.24 -7.79 11.04
N ASP A 328 -3.22 -7.65 11.86
CA ASP A 328 -3.34 -7.61 13.31
C ASP A 328 -2.37 -6.59 13.90
N VAL A 329 -2.78 -5.93 14.98
CA VAL A 329 -1.95 -4.97 15.70
C VAL A 329 -2.44 -4.82 17.13
N GLY A 330 -1.51 -4.56 18.06
CA GLY A 330 -1.83 -4.30 19.47
C GLY A 330 -1.47 -2.89 19.89
N ILE A 331 -2.31 -2.27 20.71
CA ILE A 331 -2.02 -1.00 21.38
C ILE A 331 -2.09 -1.18 22.90
N PRO A 332 -1.36 -0.39 23.71
CA PRO A 332 -1.53 -0.36 25.15
C PRO A 332 -2.98 -0.03 25.52
N LEU A 333 -3.50 -0.66 26.60
CA LEU A 333 -4.86 -0.43 27.06
C LEU A 333 -5.14 1.06 27.35
N GLU A 334 -4.18 1.74 28.00
CA GLU A 334 -4.27 3.17 28.28
C GLU A 334 -4.51 4.02 27.01
N SER A 335 -3.91 3.63 25.90
CA SER A 335 -4.10 4.32 24.62
C SER A 335 -5.50 4.11 24.05
N GLY A 336 -6.10 2.94 24.28
CA GLY A 336 -7.50 2.68 23.89
C GLY A 336 -8.52 3.41 24.77
N LEU A 337 -8.14 3.76 26.00
CA LEU A 337 -8.97 4.51 26.94
C LEU A 337 -8.85 6.04 26.82
N MET A 338 -7.90 6.53 25.97
CA MET A 338 -7.74 7.96 25.72
C MET A 338 -8.97 8.56 25.03
N ASP A 339 -9.24 9.82 25.37
CA ASP A 339 -10.21 10.65 24.65
C ASP A 339 -9.94 10.70 23.17
N GLY A 340 -10.06 10.70 22.23
CA GLY A 340 -9.62 10.74 20.83
C GLY A 340 -9.37 9.36 20.19
N THR A 341 -9.34 8.27 20.96
CA THR A 341 -9.30 6.93 20.37
C THR A 341 -10.71 6.47 20.06
N ILE A 342 -11.02 6.34 18.76
CA ILE A 342 -12.36 6.03 18.28
C ILE A 342 -12.37 4.87 17.29
N LEU A 343 -13.51 4.19 17.23
CA LEU A 343 -13.87 3.29 16.13
C LEU A 343 -14.67 4.08 15.09
N ALA A 344 -13.98 4.60 14.09
CA ALA A 344 -14.59 5.42 13.06
C ALA A 344 -15.33 4.58 12.02
N TYR A 345 -16.52 5.04 11.63
CA TYR A 345 -17.33 4.48 10.55
C TYR A 345 -17.61 5.48 9.42
N ASP A 346 -17.41 6.79 9.66
CA ASP A 346 -17.48 7.83 8.64
C ASP A 346 -16.15 8.60 8.53
N MET A 347 -15.88 9.14 7.35
CA MET A 347 -14.73 9.95 7.01
C MET A 347 -15.17 11.11 6.10
N ASN A 348 -14.85 12.35 6.48
CA ASN A 348 -15.23 13.56 5.73
C ASN A 348 -16.74 13.62 5.42
N ASN A 349 -17.58 13.35 6.43
CA ASN A 349 -19.05 13.33 6.36
C ASN A 349 -19.65 12.29 5.40
N GLN A 350 -18.91 11.24 5.07
CA GLN A 350 -19.35 10.14 4.23
C GLN A 350 -19.02 8.81 4.92
N PRO A 351 -19.76 7.73 4.69
CA PRO A 351 -19.33 6.41 5.13
C PRO A 351 -17.92 6.11 4.64
N LEU A 352 -17.16 5.37 5.45
CA LEU A 352 -15.84 4.90 5.03
C LEU A 352 -15.92 4.20 3.66
N THR A 353 -14.96 4.46 2.79
CA THR A 353 -14.79 3.66 1.59
C THR A 353 -14.13 2.33 1.93
N ASN A 354 -14.23 1.33 1.05
CA ASN A 354 -13.49 0.07 1.22
C ASN A 354 -11.99 0.33 1.41
N ASP A 355 -11.41 1.25 0.66
CA ASP A 355 -9.99 1.62 0.75
C ASP A 355 -9.60 2.18 2.13
N HIS A 356 -10.52 2.83 2.81
CA HIS A 356 -10.27 3.48 4.10
C HIS A 356 -10.81 2.70 5.30
N GLY A 357 -11.28 1.46 5.10
CA GLY A 357 -11.54 0.54 6.19
C GLY A 357 -13.01 0.24 6.49
N TYR A 358 -13.94 0.46 5.52
CA TYR A 358 -15.34 0.09 5.70
C TYR A 358 -15.50 -1.36 6.19
N PRO A 359 -16.33 -1.68 7.20
CA PRO A 359 -17.29 -0.79 7.85
C PRO A 359 -16.72 0.05 9.01
N ILE A 360 -15.64 -0.37 9.67
CA ILE A 360 -15.01 0.40 10.74
C ILE A 360 -13.48 0.32 10.71
N ARG A 361 -12.86 1.38 11.22
CA ARG A 361 -11.43 1.45 11.49
C ARG A 361 -11.15 2.09 12.85
N ALA A 362 -9.98 1.85 13.43
CA ALA A 362 -9.53 2.62 14.58
C ALA A 362 -8.81 3.91 14.15
N ILE A 363 -9.00 4.96 14.94
CA ILE A 363 -8.19 6.18 14.94
C ILE A 363 -7.60 6.29 16.34
N VAL A 364 -6.26 6.20 16.43
CA VAL A 364 -5.50 6.16 17.69
C VAL A 364 -4.47 7.30 17.65
N PRO A 365 -4.77 8.47 18.20
CA PRO A 365 -3.86 9.63 18.17
C PRO A 365 -2.50 9.35 18.82
N GLY A 366 -1.44 9.92 18.27
CA GLY A 366 -0.06 9.76 18.75
C GLY A 366 0.64 8.49 18.25
N PHE A 367 -0.02 7.71 17.38
CA PHE A 367 0.55 6.53 16.76
C PHE A 367 0.54 6.61 15.24
N TYR A 368 1.59 6.12 14.62
CA TYR A 368 1.65 5.97 13.16
C TYR A 368 0.48 5.18 12.59
N GLY A 369 0.17 5.41 11.32
CA GLY A 369 -0.97 4.83 10.62
C GLY A 369 -1.10 3.31 10.72
N MET A 370 0.02 2.58 10.91
CA MET A 370 -0.02 1.14 11.10
C MET A 370 -0.72 0.72 12.40
N MET A 371 -0.76 1.60 13.42
CA MET A 371 -1.49 1.35 14.68
C MET A 371 -2.96 1.78 14.59
N ASN A 372 -3.41 2.21 13.42
CA ASN A 372 -4.77 2.65 13.10
C ASN A 372 -5.45 1.65 12.13
N PRO A 373 -5.72 0.40 12.59
CA PRO A 373 -6.16 -0.69 11.73
C PRO A 373 -7.48 -0.42 11.02
N LYS A 374 -7.62 -1.00 9.83
CA LYS A 374 -8.79 -0.94 8.96
C LYS A 374 -9.53 -2.29 8.94
N TRP A 375 -10.81 -2.28 8.59
CA TRP A 375 -11.62 -3.51 8.44
C TRP A 375 -11.65 -4.39 9.70
N ILE A 376 -11.76 -3.77 10.88
CA ILE A 376 -11.72 -4.46 12.17
C ILE A 376 -12.89 -5.41 12.29
N THR A 377 -12.63 -6.65 12.74
CA THR A 377 -13.65 -7.68 13.02
C THR A 377 -13.59 -8.17 14.46
N GLU A 378 -12.44 -7.96 15.14
CA GLU A 378 -12.25 -8.45 16.49
C GLU A 378 -11.38 -7.50 17.30
N ILE A 379 -11.74 -7.33 18.57
CA ILE A 379 -10.98 -6.66 19.62
C ILE A 379 -10.76 -7.67 20.74
N ASP A 380 -9.49 -7.98 21.04
CA ASP A 380 -9.09 -8.98 22.03
C ASP A 380 -8.25 -8.33 23.14
N LEU A 381 -8.73 -8.39 24.39
CA LEU A 381 -8.05 -7.83 25.56
C LEU A 381 -7.11 -8.85 26.15
N VAL A 382 -5.81 -8.53 26.24
CA VAL A 382 -4.76 -9.46 26.70
C VAL A 382 -3.91 -8.87 27.83
N ASP A 383 -3.26 -9.71 28.61
CA ASP A 383 -2.42 -9.36 29.80
C ASP A 383 -0.95 -9.12 29.47
N LYS A 384 -0.56 -9.23 28.22
CA LYS A 384 0.82 -9.11 27.76
C LYS A 384 0.96 -8.20 26.55
N THR A 385 2.15 -7.69 26.32
CA THR A 385 2.54 -6.98 25.12
C THR A 385 2.24 -7.81 23.87
N TYR A 386 1.78 -7.17 22.82
CA TYR A 386 1.45 -7.83 21.57
C TYR A 386 2.22 -7.24 20.41
N GLU A 387 2.91 -8.08 19.67
CA GLU A 387 3.57 -7.71 18.41
C GLU A 387 2.63 -8.04 17.25
N GLY A 388 2.17 -7.01 16.57
CA GLY A 388 1.33 -7.12 15.39
C GLY A 388 2.14 -7.45 14.13
N PHE A 389 1.47 -7.44 12.99
CA PHE A 389 2.05 -7.83 11.71
C PHE A 389 3.34 -7.08 11.36
N TRP A 390 3.35 -5.73 11.50
CA TRP A 390 4.52 -4.92 11.15
C TRP A 390 5.62 -4.98 12.21
N GLN A 391 5.27 -5.11 13.50
CA GLN A 391 6.25 -5.26 14.58
C GLN A 391 7.06 -6.54 14.44
N ARG A 392 6.39 -7.66 14.07
CA ARG A 392 7.09 -8.92 13.76
C ARG A 392 8.03 -8.83 12.56
N LYS A 393 7.93 -7.75 11.76
CA LYS A 393 8.84 -7.43 10.64
C LYS A 393 9.92 -6.40 11.03
N GLY A 394 10.00 -6.04 12.30
CA GLY A 394 11.02 -5.15 12.84
C GLY A 394 10.62 -3.67 12.94
N TRP A 395 9.39 -3.28 12.53
CA TRP A 395 8.91 -1.92 12.74
C TRP A 395 8.62 -1.65 14.21
N SER A 396 8.86 -0.43 14.65
CA SER A 396 8.62 0.01 16.02
C SER A 396 7.13 -0.04 16.41
N ASN A 397 6.88 -0.28 17.70
CA ASN A 397 5.56 -0.15 18.33
C ASN A 397 5.47 1.09 19.25
N LYS A 398 6.46 1.97 19.19
CA LYS A 398 6.50 3.14 20.07
C LYS A 398 5.30 4.06 19.82
N LYS A 399 4.71 4.53 20.91
CA LYS A 399 3.88 5.74 20.92
C LYS A 399 4.82 6.94 20.71
N ASN A 400 4.30 8.06 20.29
CA ASN A 400 4.99 9.31 19.98
C ASN A 400 5.70 9.30 18.63
N GLU A 401 4.92 9.56 17.59
CA GLU A 401 5.44 9.89 16.27
C GLU A 401 6.54 10.95 16.35
N ASN A 402 7.56 10.83 15.51
CA ASN A 402 8.59 11.85 15.39
C ASN A 402 7.97 13.20 15.02
N ILE A 403 8.54 14.30 15.52
CA ILE A 403 8.13 15.63 15.09
C ILE A 403 8.47 15.75 13.61
N TYR A 404 7.47 16.13 12.83
CA TYR A 404 7.53 16.20 11.38
C TYR A 404 7.15 17.60 10.92
N SER A 405 7.97 18.20 10.06
CA SER A 405 7.65 19.44 9.37
C SER A 405 8.14 19.39 7.95
N PHE A 406 7.40 19.97 7.02
CA PHE A 406 7.87 20.08 5.65
C PHE A 406 7.33 21.31 4.93
N ILE A 407 8.07 21.74 3.91
CA ILE A 407 7.76 22.89 3.06
C ILE A 407 6.90 22.42 1.90
N VAL A 408 5.73 22.99 1.76
CA VAL A 408 4.80 22.71 0.65
C VAL A 408 4.94 23.77 -0.45
N THR A 409 5.11 25.03 -0.06
CA THR A 409 5.32 26.15 -0.97
C THR A 409 6.69 26.81 -0.69
N PRO A 410 7.57 26.92 -1.68
CA PRO A 410 7.47 26.41 -3.05
C PRO A 410 7.50 24.89 -3.11
N GLY A 411 6.66 24.32 -3.97
CA GLY A 411 6.48 22.87 -4.06
C GLY A 411 7.43 22.18 -5.04
N ASN A 412 7.83 20.95 -4.71
CA ASN A 412 8.45 20.03 -5.64
C ASN A 412 7.39 19.27 -6.48
N GLN A 413 7.83 18.42 -7.39
CA GLN A 413 6.94 17.64 -8.27
C GLN A 413 5.96 16.72 -7.50
N GLU A 414 6.40 16.12 -6.40
CA GLU A 414 5.57 15.23 -5.58
C GLU A 414 4.45 16.00 -4.89
N ILE A 415 4.78 17.15 -4.32
CA ILE A 415 3.82 18.04 -3.66
C ILE A 415 2.80 18.58 -4.66
N LYS A 416 3.20 18.88 -5.90
CA LYS A 416 2.29 19.32 -6.96
C LYS A 416 1.26 18.27 -7.35
N LYS A 417 1.60 17.00 -7.33
CA LYS A 417 0.63 15.92 -7.59
C LYS A 417 -0.49 15.92 -6.55
N ARG A 418 -0.16 16.21 -5.30
CA ARG A 418 -1.11 16.25 -4.19
C ARG A 418 -1.89 17.57 -4.11
N PHE A 419 -1.24 18.66 -4.49
CA PHE A 419 -1.80 20.01 -4.48
C PHE A 419 -1.72 20.60 -5.90
N PRO A 420 -2.60 20.16 -6.83
CA PRO A 420 -2.49 20.51 -8.25
C PRO A 420 -2.63 22.00 -8.55
N ASN A 421 -3.29 22.75 -7.66
CA ASN A 421 -3.47 24.19 -7.78
C ASN A 421 -2.34 25.00 -7.16
N LEU A 422 -1.28 24.34 -6.66
CA LEU A 422 -0.16 25.02 -6.04
C LEU A 422 0.61 25.85 -7.07
N VAL A 423 0.77 27.14 -6.80
CA VAL A 423 1.52 28.06 -7.66
C VAL A 423 3.00 27.96 -7.32
N ASN A 424 3.84 27.76 -8.34
CA ASN A 424 5.29 27.91 -8.18
C ASN A 424 5.65 29.39 -8.03
N GLU A 425 6.34 29.70 -6.94
CA GLU A 425 6.95 31.01 -6.75
C GLU A 425 8.35 31.02 -7.36
N ASN A 426 8.60 31.98 -8.23
CA ASN A 426 9.96 32.36 -8.58
C ASN A 426 10.40 33.41 -7.57
N PHE A 427 11.44 33.10 -6.82
CA PHE A 427 12.04 34.08 -5.91
C PHE A 427 12.78 35.17 -6.70
N ALA A 428 12.68 36.41 -6.24
CA ALA A 428 13.38 37.53 -6.84
C ALA A 428 14.02 38.39 -5.73
N VAL A 429 15.16 39.00 -6.04
CA VAL A 429 15.88 39.90 -5.12
C VAL A 429 14.93 41.01 -4.65
N ASP A 430 14.99 41.33 -3.36
CA ASP A 430 14.21 42.36 -2.67
C ASP A 430 12.67 42.18 -2.73
N LYS A 431 12.20 41.05 -3.25
CA LYS A 431 10.78 40.70 -3.25
C LYS A 431 10.47 39.65 -2.19
N THR A 432 9.52 39.95 -1.31
CA THR A 432 9.04 38.97 -0.34
C THR A 432 8.13 37.96 -1.01
N SER A 433 8.48 36.68 -0.90
CA SER A 433 7.67 35.55 -1.36
C SER A 433 7.29 34.65 -0.17
N PRO A 434 6.09 34.07 -0.14
CA PRO A 434 5.69 33.19 0.93
C PRO A 434 6.41 31.85 0.87
N ILE A 435 6.81 31.35 2.04
CA ILE A 435 7.17 29.96 2.27
C ILE A 435 6.10 29.41 3.20
N ALA A 436 5.55 28.25 2.87
CA ALA A 436 4.48 27.68 3.65
C ALA A 436 4.58 26.15 3.70
N GLY A 437 3.98 25.57 4.73
CA GLY A 437 4.00 24.13 4.87
C GLY A 437 3.13 23.64 6.02
N VAL A 438 3.41 22.40 6.42
CA VAL A 438 2.72 21.74 7.53
C VAL A 438 3.73 21.23 8.54
N ALA A 439 3.26 21.03 9.79
CA ALA A 439 4.01 20.35 10.83
C ALA A 439 3.08 19.53 11.70
N PHE A 440 3.59 18.43 12.25
CA PHE A 440 2.84 17.48 13.04
C PHE A 440 3.71 16.81 14.10
N ALA A 441 3.11 16.47 15.24
CA ALA A 441 3.77 15.78 16.35
C ALA A 441 2.82 14.81 17.08
N GLY A 442 2.01 14.08 16.32
CA GLY A 442 1.03 13.14 16.87
C GLY A 442 -0.01 13.85 17.76
N ASP A 443 -0.16 13.37 19.01
CA ASP A 443 -1.10 13.93 20.00
C ASP A 443 -0.49 15.06 20.85
N ARG A 444 0.79 15.39 20.64
CA ARG A 444 1.48 16.44 21.42
C ARG A 444 1.19 17.87 20.92
N GLY A 445 0.76 18.00 19.65
CA GLY A 445 0.55 19.30 19.00
C GLY A 445 1.85 20.07 18.75
N ILE A 446 1.78 21.15 17.99
CA ILE A 446 2.93 22.02 17.65
C ILE A 446 2.77 23.36 18.38
N SER A 447 3.85 23.84 18.98
CA SER A 447 3.92 25.14 19.67
C SER A 447 4.68 26.22 18.88
N LYS A 448 5.70 25.81 18.11
CA LYS A 448 6.57 26.75 17.38
C LYS A 448 7.05 26.14 16.08
N ILE A 449 7.19 26.97 15.04
CA ILE A 449 7.84 26.62 13.78
C ILE A 449 8.84 27.72 13.45
N GLU A 450 10.01 27.29 13.00
CA GLU A 450 11.10 28.18 12.62
C GLU A 450 11.61 27.81 11.22
N VAL A 451 11.88 28.84 10.44
CA VAL A 451 12.41 28.71 9.07
C VAL A 451 13.77 29.40 9.01
N SER A 452 14.73 28.72 8.39
CA SER A 452 16.04 29.26 8.04
C SER A 452 16.14 29.40 6.54
N SER A 453 16.79 30.43 6.03
CA SER A 453 17.12 30.61 4.62
C SER A 453 18.62 30.48 4.32
N ASP A 454 19.43 30.15 5.31
CA ASP A 454 20.89 30.05 5.26
C ASP A 454 21.41 28.66 5.69
N GLY A 455 20.60 27.63 5.48
CA GLY A 455 20.99 26.25 5.77
C GLY A 455 20.94 25.86 7.25
N GLY A 456 20.25 26.63 8.09
CA GLY A 456 20.08 26.35 9.51
C GLY A 456 20.99 27.17 10.43
N ASN A 457 21.72 28.18 9.92
CA ASN A 457 22.59 29.06 10.72
C ASN A 457 21.77 30.09 11.51
N THR A 458 20.77 30.71 10.87
CA THR A 458 19.85 31.63 11.53
C THR A 458 18.40 31.19 11.37
N TRP A 459 17.56 31.48 12.36
CA TRP A 459 16.18 31.01 12.42
C TRP A 459 15.21 32.16 12.65
N LYS A 460 14.11 32.17 11.90
CA LYS A 460 13.01 33.11 12.02
C LYS A 460 11.72 32.34 12.35
N SER A 461 10.96 32.83 13.32
CA SER A 461 9.65 32.25 13.65
C SER A 461 8.69 32.39 12.48
N ALA A 462 7.97 31.31 12.18
CA ALA A 462 6.85 31.29 11.24
C ALA A 462 5.53 31.59 11.96
N THR A 463 4.55 32.04 11.20
CA THR A 463 3.16 32.19 11.67
C THR A 463 2.47 30.83 11.55
N ILE A 464 1.79 30.39 12.62
CA ILE A 464 1.06 29.13 12.70
C ILE A 464 -0.43 29.41 12.68
N LYS A 465 -1.18 28.71 11.84
CA LYS A 465 -2.64 28.67 11.87
C LYS A 465 -3.10 27.78 13.02
N ASP A 466 -4.15 28.19 13.74
CA ASP A 466 -4.76 27.35 14.77
C ASP A 466 -5.16 25.98 14.20
N PRO A 467 -4.77 24.86 14.85
CA PRO A 467 -5.09 23.53 14.38
C PRO A 467 -6.60 23.24 14.47
N LEU A 468 -7.10 22.35 13.63
CA LEU A 468 -8.49 21.89 13.67
C LEU A 468 -8.80 21.11 14.96
N SER A 469 -7.81 20.41 15.49
CA SER A 469 -7.84 19.71 16.78
C SER A 469 -6.42 19.53 17.32
N ASN A 470 -6.29 19.03 18.55
CA ASN A 470 -4.97 18.65 19.11
C ASN A 470 -4.32 17.47 18.36
N TYR A 471 -5.07 16.75 17.52
CA TYR A 471 -4.63 15.55 16.79
C TYR A 471 -4.36 15.82 15.32
N THR A 472 -4.30 17.10 14.91
CA THR A 472 -4.07 17.48 13.51
C THR A 472 -2.71 18.13 13.31
N TRP A 473 -2.23 18.05 12.08
CA TRP A 473 -1.16 18.92 11.65
C TRP A 473 -1.55 20.40 11.77
N VAL A 474 -0.54 21.25 11.80
CA VAL A 474 -0.73 22.70 11.71
C VAL A 474 -0.23 23.20 10.38
N LEU A 475 -0.93 24.19 9.81
CA LEU A 475 -0.46 24.95 8.67
C LEU A 475 0.39 26.12 9.16
N TRP A 476 1.45 26.43 8.45
CA TRP A 476 2.33 27.55 8.78
C TRP A 476 2.78 28.34 7.55
N THR A 477 3.15 29.58 7.75
CA THR A 477 3.72 30.44 6.70
C THR A 477 4.84 31.32 7.26
N SER A 478 5.79 31.68 6.38
CA SER A 478 6.87 32.63 6.64
C SER A 478 7.15 33.43 5.38
N GLY A 479 7.67 34.63 5.51
CA GLY A 479 8.14 35.43 4.37
C GLY A 479 9.63 35.20 4.14
N PHE A 480 10.03 35.04 2.88
CA PHE A 480 11.42 35.02 2.43
C PHE A 480 11.68 36.18 1.47
N THR A 481 12.68 37.02 1.83
CA THR A 481 13.08 38.20 1.04
C THR A 481 14.58 38.11 0.77
N PRO A 482 15.00 37.47 -0.33
CA PRO A 482 16.41 37.38 -0.67
C PRO A 482 16.99 38.77 -0.97
N LYS A 483 18.19 39.04 -0.48
CA LYS A 483 18.88 40.33 -0.67
C LYS A 483 19.88 40.34 -1.83
N VAL A 484 20.29 39.17 -2.24
CA VAL A 484 21.20 38.96 -3.36
C VAL A 484 20.73 37.78 -4.20
N GLY A 485 21.11 37.75 -5.47
CA GLY A 485 20.90 36.56 -6.31
C GLY A 485 21.81 35.42 -5.88
N GLY A 486 21.36 34.19 -6.04
CA GLY A 486 22.14 32.99 -5.72
C GLY A 486 21.31 31.82 -5.26
N ASP A 487 22.00 30.81 -4.73
CA ASP A 487 21.39 29.58 -4.21
C ASP A 487 21.20 29.67 -2.71
N TYR A 488 19.97 29.45 -2.27
CA TYR A 488 19.57 29.44 -0.85
C TYR A 488 19.15 28.06 -0.42
N LYS A 489 19.52 27.66 0.80
CA LYS A 489 19.03 26.45 1.46
C LYS A 489 17.97 26.84 2.48
N ILE A 490 16.71 26.58 2.16
CA ILE A 490 15.58 26.87 3.04
C ILE A 490 15.28 25.63 3.85
N VAL A 491 15.30 25.76 5.17
CA VAL A 491 15.14 24.66 6.15
C VAL A 491 14.01 25.01 7.09
N VAL A 492 13.22 24.01 7.49
CA VAL A 492 12.17 24.18 8.50
C VAL A 492 12.38 23.21 9.65
N ARG A 493 12.09 23.67 10.87
CA ARG A 493 11.98 22.84 12.07
C ARG A 493 10.77 23.23 12.90
N ALA A 494 10.24 22.25 13.65
CA ALA A 494 9.11 22.45 14.54
C ALA A 494 9.49 22.13 15.99
N THR A 495 8.76 22.72 16.94
CA THR A 495 8.78 22.40 18.37
C THR A 495 7.38 22.00 18.78
N ASP A 496 7.22 20.91 19.51
CA ASP A 496 5.93 20.48 20.02
C ASP A 496 5.52 21.25 21.30
N LYS A 497 4.31 21.03 21.80
CA LYS A 497 3.81 21.70 23.01
C LYS A 497 4.48 21.22 24.30
N THR A 498 5.25 20.11 24.27
CA THR A 498 6.06 19.66 25.42
C THR A 498 7.41 20.37 25.48
N GLY A 499 7.75 21.17 24.46
CA GLY A 499 9.02 21.88 24.33
C GLY A 499 10.10 21.06 23.58
N GLN A 500 9.78 19.86 23.09
CA GLN A 500 10.71 19.07 22.32
C GLN A 500 10.89 19.67 20.92
N VAL A 501 12.15 19.94 20.55
CA VAL A 501 12.50 20.43 19.21
C VAL A 501 12.71 19.24 18.29
N GLN A 502 12.24 19.37 17.04
CA GLN A 502 12.54 18.41 15.97
C GLN A 502 14.05 18.20 15.87
N THR A 503 14.51 16.98 15.78
CA THR A 503 15.94 16.67 15.63
C THR A 503 16.45 17.07 14.25
N SER A 504 17.71 17.52 14.18
CA SER A 504 18.42 17.73 12.91
C SER A 504 19.05 16.45 12.36
N GLN A 505 19.15 15.39 13.18
CA GLN A 505 19.70 14.11 12.79
C GLN A 505 18.76 13.45 11.77
N PHE A 506 19.26 13.26 10.56
CA PHE A 506 18.52 12.56 9.52
C PHE A 506 18.60 11.05 9.76
N GLU A 507 17.44 10.42 9.75
CA GLU A 507 17.29 8.97 9.77
C GLU A 507 16.21 8.55 8.78
N ASP A 508 16.45 7.43 8.11
CA ASP A 508 15.46 6.79 7.25
C ASP A 508 14.28 6.25 8.07
N PRO A 509 13.11 6.02 7.43
CA PRO A 509 11.91 5.62 8.15
C PRO A 509 12.02 4.34 8.97
N PHE A 510 12.82 3.37 8.56
CA PHE A 510 12.95 2.09 9.28
C PHE A 510 14.01 2.18 10.40
N PRO A 511 13.69 1.70 11.63
CA PRO A 511 12.44 1.09 12.09
C PRO A 511 11.44 2.05 12.77
N ASP A 512 11.86 3.24 13.19
CA ASP A 512 11.18 4.11 14.17
C ASP A 512 10.47 5.33 13.54
N GLY A 513 10.40 5.40 12.21
CA GLY A 513 9.93 6.58 11.47
C GLY A 513 11.07 7.55 11.15
N ALA A 514 10.96 8.26 10.02
CA ALA A 514 11.97 9.22 9.59
C ALA A 514 12.15 10.37 10.57
N SER A 515 13.37 10.84 10.71
CA SER A 515 13.72 12.06 11.46
C SER A 515 14.62 12.98 10.66
N GLY A 516 14.76 14.24 11.08
CA GLY A 516 15.56 15.26 10.43
C GLY A 516 14.75 16.47 9.98
N TYR A 517 15.44 17.51 9.53
CA TYR A 517 14.81 18.73 8.99
C TYR A 517 14.46 18.55 7.51
N ASN A 518 13.31 19.07 7.10
CA ASN A 518 13.01 19.21 5.68
C ASN A 518 13.75 20.44 5.11
N MET A 519 14.39 20.26 3.97
CA MET A 519 15.20 21.28 3.29
C MET A 519 14.85 21.32 1.80
N ILE A 520 14.72 22.53 1.27
CA ILE A 520 14.64 22.77 -0.17
C ILE A 520 15.74 23.71 -0.62
N ASN A 521 16.19 23.55 -1.88
CA ASN A 521 17.07 24.51 -2.54
C ASN A 521 16.22 25.49 -3.33
N ALA A 522 16.42 26.79 -3.11
CA ALA A 522 15.75 27.87 -3.80
C ALA A 522 16.78 28.69 -4.59
N LYS A 523 16.52 28.91 -5.86
CA LYS A 523 17.34 29.76 -6.73
C LYS A 523 16.67 31.10 -6.92
N VAL A 524 17.44 32.19 -6.72
CA VAL A 524 17.00 33.59 -6.84
C VAL A 524 17.69 34.25 -8.03
#